data_833da7eaf1f8b9e1bf4a3fe4f7e715b3
#
_entry.id   833da7eaf1f8b9e1bf4a3fe4f7e715b3
#
_cell.length_a   1.000
_cell.length_b   1.000
_cell.length_c   1.000
_cell.angle_alpha   90.00
_cell.angle_beta   90.00
_cell.angle_gamma   90.00
#
_symmetry.space_group_name_H-M   'P 1'
#
loop_
_entity.id
_entity.type
_entity.pdbx_description
1 polymer ?
#
loop_
_entity_poly.entity_id
_entity_poly.type
_entity_poly.pdbx_seq_one_letter_code
_entity_poly.pdbx_strand_id
1 'polypeptide(L)'
;MRKFLLGFSIGILTPPVALLVAAWLGALPTNANATPSRMEKAFAHLVLDATAARHAPHLANPIPPTEENLMAGMKLFKNDCAGCHGDPNTANDSDADNNLYPSPPLFALHPPRKPDYQLFWIVQGGVRYSGMFGWAGQFGKDASGKDVSDEKIWTAVTFLTHLDSLPPAVNAEWRKKTKN
;
A
#
# COMPACT_ATOMS: atom_id res chain seq x y z
N MET A 1 -17.59 -44.83 12.47
CA MET A 1 -18.11 -43.51 12.15
C MET A 1 -18.05 -42.53 13.34
N ARG A 2 -18.64 -42.79 14.51
CA ARG A 2 -18.62 -41.83 15.67
C ARG A 2 -17.21 -41.40 16.10
N LYS A 3 -16.24 -42.32 16.21
CA LYS A 3 -14.85 -41.99 16.59
C LYS A 3 -14.14 -41.11 15.55
N PHE A 4 -14.41 -41.34 14.25
CA PHE A 4 -13.88 -40.54 13.16
C PHE A 4 -14.48 -39.12 13.17
N LEU A 5 -15.81 -38.99 13.31
CA LEU A 5 -16.48 -37.70 13.41
C LEU A 5 -15.99 -36.91 14.63
N LEU A 6 -15.80 -37.54 15.77
CA LEU A 6 -15.28 -36.90 16.96
C LEU A 6 -13.84 -36.42 16.77
N GLY A 7 -12.96 -37.23 16.22
CA GLY A 7 -11.58 -36.81 15.92
C GLY A 7 -11.51 -35.67 14.90
N PHE A 8 -12.36 -35.73 13.88
CA PHE A 8 -12.45 -34.68 12.88
C PHE A 8 -12.96 -33.36 13.48
N SER A 9 -14.00 -33.40 14.32
CA SER A 9 -14.51 -32.20 14.99
C SER A 9 -13.50 -31.59 15.94
N ILE A 10 -12.77 -32.40 16.72
CA ILE A 10 -11.69 -31.93 17.60
C ILE A 10 -10.60 -31.26 16.74
N GLY A 11 -10.16 -31.91 15.65
CA GLY A 11 -9.10 -31.39 14.78
C GLY A 11 -9.45 -30.03 14.18
N ILE A 12 -10.71 -29.83 13.76
CA ILE A 12 -11.17 -28.54 13.22
C ILE A 12 -11.28 -27.45 14.30
N LEU A 13 -11.76 -27.80 15.48
CA LEU A 13 -11.99 -26.83 16.55
C LEU A 13 -10.73 -26.45 17.32
N THR A 14 -9.74 -27.32 17.37
CA THR A 14 -8.50 -27.06 18.14
C THR A 14 -7.76 -25.79 17.70
N PRO A 15 -7.48 -25.54 16.40
CA PRO A 15 -6.75 -24.33 16.00
C PRO A 15 -7.45 -23.02 16.35
N PRO A 16 -8.76 -22.82 16.06
CA PRO A 16 -9.44 -21.56 16.43
C PRO A 16 -9.54 -21.39 17.96
N VAL A 17 -9.77 -22.46 18.70
CA VAL A 17 -9.79 -22.39 20.17
C VAL A 17 -8.41 -22.04 20.71
N ALA A 18 -7.35 -22.65 20.22
CA ALA A 18 -5.98 -22.33 20.61
C ALA A 18 -5.63 -20.87 20.33
N LEU A 19 -6.06 -20.32 19.17
CA LEU A 19 -5.86 -18.91 18.83
C LEU A 19 -6.62 -17.98 19.79
N LEU A 20 -7.86 -18.30 20.13
CA LEU A 20 -8.64 -17.52 21.10
C LEU A 20 -8.01 -17.55 22.49
N VAL A 21 -7.52 -18.71 22.94
CA VAL A 21 -6.81 -18.84 24.22
C VAL A 21 -5.51 -18.03 24.17
N ALA A 22 -4.74 -18.12 23.12
CA ALA A 22 -3.52 -17.31 22.96
C ALA A 22 -3.81 -15.81 22.99
N ALA A 23 -4.90 -15.37 22.33
CA ALA A 23 -5.34 -13.98 22.37
C ALA A 23 -5.73 -13.55 23.79
N TRP A 24 -6.52 -14.38 24.50
CA TRP A 24 -6.94 -14.11 25.87
C TRP A 24 -5.78 -14.06 26.87
N LEU A 25 -4.77 -14.90 26.67
CA LEU A 25 -3.54 -14.90 27.48
C LEU A 25 -2.56 -13.78 27.12
N GLY A 26 -2.86 -12.92 26.12
CA GLY A 26 -1.95 -11.88 25.68
C GLY A 26 -0.69 -12.40 24.98
N ALA A 27 -0.73 -13.61 24.43
CA ALA A 27 0.41 -14.23 23.73
C ALA A 27 0.58 -13.70 22.29
N LEU A 28 -0.42 -13.00 21.77
CA LEU A 28 -0.33 -12.40 20.42
C LEU A 28 0.36 -11.03 20.49
N PRO A 29 1.34 -10.74 19.60
CA PRO A 29 2.00 -9.46 19.58
C PRO A 29 1.02 -8.38 19.08
N THR A 30 0.79 -7.34 19.90
CA THR A 30 -0.06 -6.20 19.55
C THR A 30 0.72 -4.90 19.47
N ASN A 31 2.00 -4.92 19.85
CA ASN A 31 2.86 -3.74 19.82
C ASN A 31 3.31 -3.47 18.36
N ALA A 32 3.15 -2.22 17.91
CA ALA A 32 3.57 -1.80 16.57
C ALA A 32 5.07 -1.98 16.30
N ASN A 33 5.89 -1.99 17.36
CA ASN A 33 7.34 -2.25 17.25
C ASN A 33 7.70 -3.74 17.14
N ALA A 34 6.71 -4.65 17.24
CA ALA A 34 6.98 -6.08 17.07
C ALA A 34 7.25 -6.38 15.60
N THR A 35 8.40 -7.01 15.32
CA THR A 35 8.73 -7.42 13.95
C THR A 35 7.78 -8.51 13.47
N PRO A 36 7.03 -8.29 12.39
CA PRO A 36 6.09 -9.28 11.89
C PRO A 36 6.80 -10.52 11.37
N SER A 37 6.20 -11.68 11.60
CA SER A 37 6.72 -12.95 11.09
C SER A 37 6.69 -13.01 9.56
N ARG A 38 7.51 -13.88 8.96
CA ARG A 38 7.49 -14.10 7.50
C ARG A 38 6.12 -14.58 7.01
N MET A 39 5.43 -15.38 7.81
CA MET A 39 4.08 -15.89 7.48
C MET A 39 3.04 -14.75 7.46
N GLU A 40 3.07 -13.85 8.43
CA GLU A 40 2.16 -12.72 8.48
C GLU A 40 2.36 -11.82 7.24
N LYS A 41 3.61 -11.47 6.93
CA LYS A 41 3.94 -10.69 5.73
C LYS A 41 3.43 -11.38 4.47
N ALA A 42 3.74 -12.66 4.29
CA ALA A 42 3.32 -13.43 3.12
C ALA A 42 1.79 -13.51 3.01
N PHE A 43 1.08 -13.72 4.12
CA PHE A 43 -0.38 -13.76 4.15
C PHE A 43 -1.00 -12.41 3.82
N ALA A 44 -0.49 -11.31 4.40
CA ALA A 44 -0.98 -9.97 4.12
C ALA A 44 -0.81 -9.61 2.64
N HIS A 45 0.35 -9.89 2.04
CA HIS A 45 0.58 -9.69 0.62
C HIS A 45 -0.33 -10.55 -0.25
N LEU A 46 -0.46 -11.85 0.07
CA LEU A 46 -1.35 -12.76 -0.67
C LEU A 46 -2.79 -12.24 -0.68
N VAL A 47 -3.31 -11.83 0.47
CA VAL A 47 -4.68 -11.32 0.56
C VAL A 47 -4.85 -10.03 -0.23
N LEU A 48 -3.94 -9.07 -0.09
CA LEU A 48 -3.99 -7.80 -0.81
C LEU A 48 -3.91 -8.03 -2.33
N ASP A 49 -2.96 -8.86 -2.78
CA ASP A 49 -2.75 -9.14 -4.20
C ASP A 49 -3.94 -9.87 -4.83
N ALA A 50 -4.45 -10.90 -4.15
CA ALA A 50 -5.61 -11.64 -4.61
C ALA A 50 -6.88 -10.76 -4.64
N THR A 51 -7.05 -9.88 -3.64
CA THR A 51 -8.20 -8.99 -3.57
C THR A 51 -8.13 -7.92 -4.67
N ALA A 52 -6.99 -7.28 -4.85
CA ALA A 52 -6.80 -6.30 -5.91
C ALA A 52 -6.98 -6.91 -7.31
N ALA A 53 -6.42 -8.11 -7.54
CA ALA A 53 -6.57 -8.80 -8.82
C ALA A 53 -8.01 -9.18 -9.16
N ARG A 54 -8.85 -9.44 -8.15
CA ARG A 54 -10.25 -9.89 -8.35
C ARG A 54 -11.25 -8.74 -8.39
N HIS A 55 -10.99 -7.67 -7.63
CA HIS A 55 -12.00 -6.65 -7.38
C HIS A 55 -11.66 -5.28 -7.99
N ALA A 56 -10.40 -5.02 -8.34
CA ALA A 56 -10.06 -3.78 -9.02
C ALA A 56 -10.69 -3.77 -10.44
N PRO A 57 -11.53 -2.76 -10.75
CA PRO A 57 -12.09 -2.64 -12.08
C PRO A 57 -10.97 -2.36 -13.09
N HIS A 58 -10.98 -3.04 -14.23
CA HIS A 58 -9.97 -2.89 -15.30
C HIS A 58 -10.14 -1.55 -16.04
N LEU A 59 -9.88 -0.44 -15.34
CA LEU A 59 -9.94 0.90 -15.90
C LEU A 59 -8.62 1.23 -16.60
N ALA A 60 -8.70 1.87 -17.76
CA ALA A 60 -7.53 2.46 -18.39
C ALA A 60 -7.11 3.71 -17.63
N ASN A 61 -5.80 3.89 -17.42
CA ASN A 61 -5.29 5.11 -16.83
C ASN A 61 -5.54 6.31 -17.79
N PRO A 62 -6.30 7.32 -17.39
CA PRO A 62 -6.59 8.46 -18.26
C PRO A 62 -5.45 9.47 -18.34
N ILE A 63 -4.41 9.34 -17.51
CA ILE A 63 -3.30 10.31 -17.43
C ILE A 63 -2.12 9.79 -18.26
N PRO A 64 -1.80 10.39 -19.41
CA PRO A 64 -0.65 9.98 -20.22
C PRO A 64 0.67 10.30 -19.50
N PRO A 65 1.73 9.48 -19.68
CA PRO A 65 3.02 9.66 -19.01
C PRO A 65 3.88 10.75 -19.68
N THR A 66 3.33 11.95 -19.83
CA THR A 66 4.08 13.14 -20.29
C THR A 66 5.01 13.62 -19.17
N GLU A 67 6.07 14.34 -19.53
CA GLU A 67 7.00 14.91 -18.54
C GLU A 67 6.27 15.78 -17.53
N GLU A 68 5.28 16.55 -17.96
CA GLU A 68 4.43 17.40 -17.11
C GLU A 68 3.64 16.56 -16.09
N ASN A 69 2.95 15.51 -16.55
CA ASN A 69 2.16 14.64 -15.68
C ASN A 69 3.03 13.84 -14.72
N LEU A 70 4.19 13.35 -15.19
CA LEU A 70 5.15 12.67 -14.34
C LEU A 70 5.73 13.61 -13.28
N MET A 71 6.00 14.87 -13.63
CA MET A 71 6.44 15.90 -12.68
C MET A 71 5.35 16.22 -11.65
N ALA A 72 4.10 16.33 -12.09
CA ALA A 72 2.95 16.56 -11.19
C ALA A 72 2.75 15.37 -10.24
N GLY A 73 2.79 14.14 -10.75
CA GLY A 73 2.69 12.91 -9.95
C GLY A 73 3.83 12.76 -8.95
N MET A 74 5.07 13.09 -9.35
CA MET A 74 6.23 13.09 -8.48
C MET A 74 6.06 14.08 -7.31
N LYS A 75 5.60 15.30 -7.59
CA LYS A 75 5.36 16.31 -6.55
C LYS A 75 4.25 15.86 -5.58
N LEU A 76 3.16 15.33 -6.11
CA LEU A 76 2.06 14.79 -5.31
C LEU A 76 2.56 13.64 -4.43
N PHE A 77 3.32 12.70 -4.99
CA PHE A 77 3.89 11.60 -4.22
C PHE A 77 4.81 12.10 -3.11
N LYS A 78 5.70 13.05 -3.37
CA LYS A 78 6.59 13.62 -2.35
C LYS A 78 5.82 14.28 -1.21
N ASN A 79 4.73 14.98 -1.51
CA ASN A 79 3.96 15.71 -0.51
C ASN A 79 3.07 14.80 0.35
N ASP A 80 2.41 13.83 -0.28
CA ASP A 80 1.30 13.11 0.35
C ASP A 80 1.62 11.65 0.66
N CYS A 81 2.62 11.04 0.00
CA CYS A 81 2.88 9.60 0.06
C CYS A 81 4.27 9.26 0.63
N ALA A 82 5.28 10.10 0.34
CA ALA A 82 6.68 9.80 0.68
C ALA A 82 6.95 9.72 2.19
N GLY A 83 6.12 10.34 3.03
CA GLY A 83 6.20 10.22 4.48
C GLY A 83 6.14 8.78 4.98
N CYS A 84 5.39 7.90 4.28
CA CYS A 84 5.29 6.47 4.58
C CYS A 84 6.07 5.61 3.59
N HIS A 85 6.03 5.96 2.29
CA HIS A 85 6.60 5.14 1.22
C HIS A 85 8.04 5.50 0.84
N GLY A 86 8.63 6.47 1.54
CA GLY A 86 9.99 6.94 1.29
C GLY A 86 10.18 7.66 -0.04
N ASP A 87 11.28 8.41 -0.14
CA ASP A 87 11.81 8.96 -1.38
C ASP A 87 13.29 8.53 -1.52
N PRO A 88 14.01 8.87 -2.61
CA PRO A 88 15.41 8.45 -2.79
C PRO A 88 16.37 8.92 -1.67
N ASN A 89 15.97 9.91 -0.88
CA ASN A 89 16.81 10.46 0.18
C ASN A 89 16.49 9.87 1.55
N THR A 90 15.26 9.36 1.75
CA THR A 90 14.75 8.83 3.02
C THR A 90 14.54 7.33 3.03
N ALA A 91 14.64 6.66 1.88
CA ALA A 91 14.37 5.22 1.75
C ALA A 91 15.29 4.31 2.60
N ASN A 92 16.45 4.81 3.04
CA ASN A 92 17.36 4.07 3.92
C ASN A 92 17.19 4.43 5.41
N ASP A 93 16.50 5.54 5.72
CA ASP A 93 16.29 6.06 7.08
C ASP A 93 14.84 5.93 7.54
N SER A 94 14.06 5.04 6.91
CA SER A 94 12.63 5.01 7.11
C SER A 94 12.23 4.60 8.53
N ASP A 95 12.04 5.58 9.40
CA ASP A 95 11.27 5.43 10.65
C ASP A 95 9.85 4.88 10.36
N ALA A 96 9.33 5.12 9.15
CA ALA A 96 8.07 4.57 8.68
C ALA A 96 8.08 3.03 8.62
N ASP A 97 9.22 2.40 8.32
CA ASP A 97 9.33 0.94 8.28
C ASP A 97 9.21 0.29 9.68
N ASN A 98 9.51 1.04 10.73
CA ASN A 98 9.58 0.50 12.10
C ASN A 98 8.27 0.62 12.89
N ASN A 99 7.32 1.47 12.47
CA ASN A 99 6.12 1.79 13.26
C ASN A 99 4.79 1.50 12.57
N LEU A 100 4.79 1.06 11.30
CA LEU A 100 3.58 0.72 10.56
C LEU A 100 3.52 -0.79 10.24
N TYR A 101 2.38 -1.38 10.52
CA TYR A 101 2.13 -2.79 10.20
C TYR A 101 0.90 -2.94 9.28
N PRO A 102 1.04 -3.66 8.15
CA PRO A 102 2.31 -4.09 7.53
C PRO A 102 3.16 -2.89 7.12
N SER A 103 4.50 -3.08 7.07
CA SER A 103 5.42 -2.03 6.63
C SER A 103 5.09 -1.55 5.22
N PRO A 104 5.02 -0.23 4.97
CA PRO A 104 4.77 0.29 3.64
C PRO A 104 5.90 -0.07 2.67
N PRO A 105 5.61 -0.43 1.42
CA PRO A 105 6.65 -0.66 0.43
C PRO A 105 7.40 0.63 0.12
N LEU A 106 8.74 0.55 0.12
CA LEU A 106 9.62 1.67 -0.24
C LEU A 106 9.78 1.75 -1.76
N PHE A 107 8.93 2.53 -2.41
CA PHE A 107 8.87 2.58 -3.88
C PHE A 107 10.12 3.16 -4.54
N ALA A 108 10.88 4.00 -3.83
CA ALA A 108 12.16 4.49 -4.34
C ALA A 108 13.23 3.38 -4.51
N LEU A 109 13.12 2.28 -3.75
CA LEU A 109 14.00 1.11 -3.83
C LEU A 109 13.38 -0.01 -4.67
N HIS A 110 12.07 -0.17 -4.57
CA HIS A 110 11.31 -1.27 -5.18
C HIS A 110 10.06 -0.72 -5.88
N PRO A 111 10.20 -0.22 -7.12
CA PRO A 111 9.07 0.27 -7.90
C PRO A 111 7.94 -0.75 -7.99
N PRO A 112 6.67 -0.33 -7.95
CA PRO A 112 5.55 -1.25 -7.97
C PRO A 112 5.45 -1.94 -9.32
N ARG A 113 5.10 -3.24 -9.31
CA ARG A 113 4.95 -4.05 -10.53
C ARG A 113 3.49 -4.43 -10.82
N LYS A 114 2.56 -3.86 -10.07
CA LYS A 114 1.13 -4.07 -10.30
C LYS A 114 0.64 -3.22 -11.47
N PRO A 115 -0.38 -3.70 -12.22
CA PRO A 115 -1.06 -2.87 -13.21
C PRO A 115 -1.63 -1.59 -12.60
N ASP A 116 -1.69 -0.51 -13.39
CA ASP A 116 -2.15 0.81 -12.97
C ASP A 116 -3.52 0.77 -12.27
N TYR A 117 -4.49 0.02 -12.83
CA TYR A 117 -5.83 -0.07 -12.25
C TYR A 117 -5.86 -0.72 -10.86
N GLN A 118 -4.93 -1.65 -10.58
CA GLN A 118 -4.82 -2.25 -9.24
C GLN A 118 -4.20 -1.26 -8.25
N LEU A 119 -3.17 -0.52 -8.67
CA LEU A 119 -2.57 0.54 -7.86
C LEU A 119 -3.59 1.63 -7.56
N PHE A 120 -4.32 2.09 -8.58
CA PHE A 120 -5.40 3.05 -8.40
C PHE A 120 -6.42 2.59 -7.35
N TRP A 121 -6.93 1.35 -7.50
CA TRP A 121 -7.90 0.77 -6.57
C TRP A 121 -7.38 0.68 -5.13
N ILE A 122 -6.10 0.28 -4.96
CA ILE A 122 -5.46 0.21 -3.64
C ILE A 122 -5.33 1.61 -3.03
N VAL A 123 -4.88 2.60 -3.79
CA VAL A 123 -4.71 3.97 -3.28
C VAL A 123 -6.07 4.59 -2.97
N GLN A 124 -7.06 4.41 -3.85
CA GLN A 124 -8.41 4.93 -3.65
C GLN A 124 -9.07 4.37 -2.38
N GLY A 125 -9.00 3.06 -2.18
CA GLY A 125 -9.65 2.36 -1.06
C GLY A 125 -8.82 2.24 0.22
N GLY A 126 -7.50 2.42 0.12
CA GLY A 126 -6.56 2.12 1.21
C GLY A 126 -6.38 0.63 1.48
N VAL A 127 -5.66 0.29 2.53
CA VAL A 127 -5.41 -1.08 2.96
C VAL A 127 -5.91 -1.28 4.39
N ARG A 128 -6.93 -2.13 4.55
CA ARG A 128 -7.55 -2.41 5.85
C ARG A 128 -6.53 -2.95 6.86
N TYR A 129 -6.65 -2.54 8.09
CA TYR A 129 -5.76 -2.90 9.21
C TYR A 129 -4.29 -2.46 9.02
N SER A 130 -4.06 -1.43 8.19
CA SER A 130 -2.75 -0.83 8.01
C SER A 130 -2.80 0.69 8.21
N GLY A 131 -1.64 1.35 8.20
CA GLY A 131 -1.56 2.81 8.20
C GLY A 131 -1.98 3.48 6.89
N MET A 132 -2.22 2.72 5.81
CA MET A 132 -2.63 3.27 4.52
C MET A 132 -4.13 3.46 4.46
N PHE A 133 -4.62 4.66 4.71
CA PHE A 133 -6.02 5.03 4.53
C PHE A 133 -6.37 5.23 3.03
N GLY A 134 -7.67 5.23 2.72
CA GLY A 134 -8.15 5.48 1.36
C GLY A 134 -8.10 6.96 1.00
N TRP A 135 -7.67 7.26 -0.21
CA TRP A 135 -7.52 8.62 -0.73
C TRP A 135 -8.75 9.14 -1.49
N ALA A 136 -9.80 8.32 -1.64
CA ALA A 136 -11.06 8.78 -2.22
C ALA A 136 -11.60 9.99 -1.46
N GLY A 137 -11.90 11.09 -2.15
CA GLY A 137 -12.43 12.32 -1.57
C GLY A 137 -11.44 13.14 -0.72
N GLN A 138 -10.17 12.73 -0.60
CA GLN A 138 -9.20 13.41 0.28
C GLN A 138 -8.51 14.62 -0.38
N PHE A 139 -8.48 14.68 -1.71
CA PHE A 139 -7.83 15.78 -2.42
C PHE A 139 -8.74 17.00 -2.68
N GLY A 140 -9.97 16.97 -2.16
CA GLY A 140 -10.89 18.09 -2.23
C GLY A 140 -11.56 18.25 -3.60
N LYS A 141 -12.04 19.46 -3.87
CA LYS A 141 -12.80 19.79 -5.07
C LYS A 141 -12.12 20.91 -5.85
N ASP A 142 -12.30 20.92 -7.16
CA ASP A 142 -11.88 22.02 -8.02
C ASP A 142 -12.81 23.24 -7.90
N ALA A 143 -12.50 24.30 -8.68
CA ALA A 143 -13.29 25.54 -8.70
C ALA A 143 -14.74 25.34 -9.17
N SER A 144 -15.05 24.23 -9.86
CA SER A 144 -16.39 23.86 -10.29
C SER A 144 -17.17 23.05 -9.23
N GLY A 145 -16.51 22.64 -8.14
CA GLY A 145 -17.07 21.80 -7.09
C GLY A 145 -16.97 20.30 -7.37
N LYS A 146 -16.28 19.88 -8.45
CA LYS A 146 -16.02 18.48 -8.78
C LYS A 146 -14.88 17.92 -7.92
N ASP A 147 -15.06 16.72 -7.37
CA ASP A 147 -14.00 15.98 -6.67
C ASP A 147 -12.86 15.65 -7.64
N VAL A 148 -11.63 15.97 -7.26
CA VAL A 148 -10.42 15.75 -8.07
C VAL A 148 -9.58 14.59 -7.57
N SER A 149 -10.06 13.83 -6.58
CA SER A 149 -9.28 12.78 -5.94
C SER A 149 -8.89 11.67 -6.92
N ASP A 150 -9.79 11.21 -7.76
CA ASP A 150 -9.49 10.17 -8.74
C ASP A 150 -8.43 10.62 -9.77
N GLU A 151 -8.48 11.85 -10.24
CA GLU A 151 -7.50 12.41 -11.17
C GLU A 151 -6.11 12.48 -10.52
N LYS A 152 -6.04 12.95 -9.28
CA LYS A 152 -4.77 13.01 -8.52
C LYS A 152 -4.21 11.64 -8.20
N ILE A 153 -5.08 10.67 -7.85
CA ILE A 153 -4.66 9.29 -7.64
C ILE A 153 -4.06 8.70 -8.94
N TRP A 154 -4.75 8.87 -10.08
CA TRP A 154 -4.22 8.44 -11.37
C TRP A 154 -2.89 9.11 -11.72
N THR A 155 -2.75 10.41 -11.43
CA THR A 155 -1.49 11.15 -11.64
C THR A 155 -0.35 10.57 -10.81
N ALA A 156 -0.59 10.23 -9.54
CA ALA A 156 0.39 9.57 -8.69
C ALA A 156 0.73 8.15 -9.19
N VAL A 157 -0.27 7.38 -9.63
CA VAL A 157 -0.08 6.05 -10.20
C VAL A 157 0.77 6.12 -11.47
N THR A 158 0.51 7.08 -12.36
CA THR A 158 1.32 7.30 -13.57
C THR A 158 2.80 7.52 -13.22
N PHE A 159 3.09 8.33 -12.22
CA PHE A 159 4.47 8.51 -11.75
C PHE A 159 5.07 7.21 -11.20
N LEU A 160 4.32 6.50 -10.34
CA LEU A 160 4.80 5.28 -9.68
C LEU A 160 5.15 4.17 -10.68
N THR A 161 4.33 3.99 -11.70
CA THR A 161 4.53 2.94 -12.71
C THR A 161 5.65 3.26 -13.72
N HIS A 162 6.16 4.50 -13.70
CA HIS A 162 7.27 4.93 -14.55
C HIS A 162 8.56 5.25 -13.78
N LEU A 163 8.65 4.87 -12.49
CA LEU A 163 9.85 5.14 -11.66
C LEU A 163 11.16 4.63 -12.26
N ASP A 164 11.13 3.52 -13.00
CA ASP A 164 12.31 2.94 -13.67
C ASP A 164 12.67 3.65 -14.99
N SER A 165 11.82 4.54 -15.50
CA SER A 165 11.96 5.17 -16.83
C SER A 165 11.62 6.67 -16.83
N LEU A 166 11.91 7.36 -15.74
CA LEU A 166 11.63 8.78 -15.63
C LEU A 166 12.46 9.62 -16.63
N PRO A 167 11.87 10.63 -17.27
CA PRO A 167 12.61 11.62 -18.03
C PRO A 167 13.71 12.29 -17.18
N PRO A 168 14.83 12.71 -17.80
CA PRO A 168 15.97 13.27 -17.04
C PRO A 168 15.61 14.41 -16.09
N ALA A 169 14.73 15.32 -16.51
CA ALA A 169 14.29 16.45 -15.68
C ALA A 169 13.48 15.98 -14.45
N VAL A 170 12.55 15.04 -14.64
CA VAL A 170 11.74 14.48 -13.55
C VAL A 170 12.63 13.69 -12.58
N ASN A 171 13.56 12.86 -13.11
CA ASN A 171 14.49 12.08 -12.29
C ASN A 171 15.42 12.99 -11.48
N ALA A 172 15.92 14.08 -12.05
CA ALA A 172 16.75 15.05 -11.34
C ALA A 172 15.97 15.67 -10.15
N GLU A 173 14.71 16.06 -10.36
CA GLU A 173 13.87 16.63 -9.29
C GLU A 173 13.43 15.56 -8.27
N TRP A 174 13.20 14.32 -8.71
CA TRP A 174 12.91 13.18 -7.82
C TRP A 174 14.04 12.95 -6.82
N ARG A 175 15.30 13.00 -7.27
CA ARG A 175 16.49 12.80 -6.43
C ARG A 175 16.91 14.02 -5.62
N LYS A 176 16.30 15.16 -5.82
CA LYS A 176 16.61 16.39 -5.09
C LYS A 176 16.13 16.28 -3.65
N LYS A 177 17.04 16.61 -2.70
CA LYS A 177 16.69 16.65 -1.29
C LYS A 177 15.60 17.70 -1.05
N THR A 178 14.52 17.30 -0.40
CA THR A 178 13.53 18.24 0.11
C THR A 178 14.21 19.03 1.22
N LYS A 179 14.30 20.36 1.08
CA LYS A 179 14.75 21.21 2.18
C LYS A 179 13.63 21.22 3.22
N ASN A 180 13.88 20.62 4.38
CA ASN A 180 13.08 20.86 5.58
C ASN A 180 13.29 22.29 6.05
#